data_fc3563fa475402b8ffcb0a87cec43d82
#
_entry.id   fc3563fa475402b8ffcb0a87cec43d82
#
_cell.length_a   1.000
_cell.length_b   1.000
_cell.length_c   1.000
_cell.angle_alpha   90.00
_cell.angle_beta   90.00
_cell.angle_gamma   90.00
#
_symmetry.space_group_name_H-M   'P 1'
#
loop_
_entity.id
_entity.type
_entity.pdbx_description
1 polymer ?
#
loop_
_entity_poly.entity_id
_entity_poly.type
_entity_poly.pdbx_seq_one_letter_code
_entity_poly.pdbx_strand_id
1 'polypeptide(L)'
;DENIWFIIALGTHGVMYRTEFVRKLGEELVENYEVHNHNLFFNHVFVGNTSNNVPVEINADVMSADYKIAIGTTMAHSYYGFSGGAKCILPGVSSLRTIMRNHSFTTTTEFNMGNPHTLMRSDAEQAARMMGLDFKIDAILNGHAQICNLFAGDFEAEIQHAAAYAAE
;
A
#
# COMPACT_ATOMS: atom_id res chain seq x y z
N ASP A 1 21.92 9.53 1.00
CA ASP A 1 21.59 9.74 2.41
C ASP A 1 21.30 8.38 3.04
N GLU A 2 22.17 7.94 3.96
CA GLU A 2 22.12 6.61 4.59
C GLU A 2 20.90 6.40 5.54
N ASN A 3 20.15 7.48 5.80
CA ASN A 3 18.95 7.45 6.65
C ASN A 3 17.64 7.33 5.84
N ILE A 4 17.72 7.25 4.51
CA ILE A 4 16.56 7.12 3.63
C ILE A 4 16.73 5.89 2.73
N TRP A 5 15.74 5.04 2.68
CA TRP A 5 15.67 3.89 1.82
C TRP A 5 14.24 3.64 1.33
N PHE A 6 14.10 2.86 0.28
CA PHE A 6 12.82 2.59 -0.37
C PHE A 6 12.49 1.10 -0.36
N ILE A 7 11.24 0.78 -0.07
CA ILE A 7 10.68 -0.56 -0.27
C ILE A 7 9.57 -0.49 -1.33
N ILE A 8 9.67 -1.36 -2.32
CA ILE A 8 8.60 -1.55 -3.30
C ILE A 8 7.54 -2.46 -2.68
N ALA A 9 6.35 -1.91 -2.48
CA ALA A 9 5.20 -2.55 -1.87
C ALA A 9 4.52 -3.52 -2.86
N LEU A 10 5.12 -4.69 -3.07
CA LEU A 10 4.73 -5.64 -4.11
C LEU A 10 3.47 -6.44 -3.79
N GLY A 11 3.15 -6.65 -2.50
CA GLY A 11 2.13 -7.62 -2.15
C GLY A 11 2.45 -8.99 -2.74
N THR A 12 1.54 -9.56 -3.53
CA THR A 12 1.71 -10.86 -4.23
C THR A 12 2.27 -10.73 -5.66
N HIS A 13 2.64 -9.52 -6.10
CA HIS A 13 3.23 -9.32 -7.42
C HIS A 13 4.68 -9.79 -7.46
N GLY A 14 5.19 -10.05 -8.68
CA GLY A 14 6.58 -10.44 -8.90
C GLY A 14 7.58 -9.37 -8.50
N VAL A 15 8.79 -9.81 -8.18
CA VAL A 15 9.91 -8.91 -7.85
C VAL A 15 10.28 -8.02 -9.04
N MET A 16 10.70 -6.80 -8.74
CA MET A 16 11.21 -5.86 -9.73
C MET A 16 12.73 -5.96 -9.82
N TYR A 17 13.24 -5.89 -11.04
CA TYR A 17 14.67 -5.78 -11.31
C TYR A 17 15.14 -4.31 -11.31
N ARG A 18 16.45 -4.09 -11.28
CA ARG A 18 17.02 -2.72 -11.27
C ARG A 18 16.48 -1.83 -12.40
N THR A 19 16.28 -2.37 -13.59
CA THR A 19 15.72 -1.63 -14.72
C THR A 19 14.28 -1.15 -14.50
N GLU A 20 13.52 -1.92 -13.73
CA GLU A 20 12.15 -1.56 -13.35
C GLU A 20 12.14 -0.54 -12.21
N PHE A 21 13.09 -0.62 -11.28
CA PHE A 21 13.30 0.43 -10.28
C PHE A 21 13.62 1.76 -10.95
N VAL A 22 14.56 1.79 -11.88
CA VAL A 22 14.92 3.00 -12.63
C VAL A 22 13.72 3.58 -13.37
N ARG A 23 12.93 2.74 -14.03
CA ARG A 23 11.70 3.19 -14.72
C ARG A 23 10.65 3.76 -13.77
N LYS A 24 10.56 3.24 -12.54
CA LYS A 24 9.54 3.61 -11.54
C LYS A 24 9.96 4.81 -10.70
N LEU A 25 11.21 4.87 -10.29
CA LEU A 25 11.72 5.82 -9.30
C LEU A 25 12.65 6.88 -9.93
N GLY A 26 13.15 6.62 -11.13
CA GLY A 26 14.20 7.44 -11.74
C GLY A 26 15.61 6.93 -11.40
N GLU A 27 16.55 7.19 -12.30
CA GLU A 27 17.94 6.73 -12.15
C GLU A 27 18.62 7.37 -10.93
N GLU A 28 18.41 8.66 -10.72
CA GLU A 28 19.00 9.40 -9.61
C GLU A 28 18.66 8.79 -8.23
N LEU A 29 17.40 8.39 -8.00
CA LEU A 29 17.01 7.75 -6.75
C LEU A 29 17.65 6.37 -6.58
N VAL A 30 17.67 5.58 -7.64
CA VAL A 30 18.19 4.20 -7.61
C VAL A 30 19.73 4.17 -7.48
N GLU A 31 20.42 5.24 -7.84
CA GLU A 31 21.87 5.37 -7.67
C GLU A 31 22.28 5.90 -6.28
N ASN A 32 21.47 6.75 -5.67
CA ASN A 32 21.82 7.42 -4.43
C ASN A 32 21.17 6.85 -3.17
N TYR A 33 20.18 5.95 -3.31
CA TYR A 33 19.44 5.36 -2.20
C TYR A 33 19.32 3.86 -2.32
N GLU A 34 19.21 3.17 -1.19
CA GLU A 34 18.88 1.76 -1.16
C GLU A 34 17.42 1.53 -1.58
N VAL A 35 17.20 0.60 -2.52
CA VAL A 35 15.87 0.20 -3.00
C VAL A 35 15.71 -1.30 -2.88
N HIS A 36 14.74 -1.74 -2.10
CA HIS A 36 14.46 -3.14 -1.84
C HIS A 36 13.10 -3.57 -2.37
N ASN A 37 12.98 -4.83 -2.76
CA ASN A 37 11.68 -5.47 -2.94
C ASN A 37 11.15 -5.96 -1.59
N HIS A 38 9.86 -5.75 -1.34
CA HIS A 38 9.20 -6.46 -0.25
C HIS A 38 9.30 -7.98 -0.46
N ASN A 39 9.59 -8.72 0.60
CA ASN A 39 9.56 -10.18 0.60
C ASN A 39 8.26 -10.70 1.20
N LEU A 40 7.51 -11.48 0.40
CA LEU A 40 6.21 -12.02 0.77
C LEU A 40 6.26 -13.13 1.83
N PHE A 41 7.40 -13.84 1.96
CA PHE A 41 7.48 -15.11 2.69
C PHE A 41 8.22 -15.03 4.01
N PHE A 42 9.11 -14.07 4.19
CA PHE A 42 9.94 -13.96 5.40
C PHE A 42 10.30 -12.50 5.70
N ASN A 43 10.92 -12.29 6.88
CA ASN A 43 11.27 -10.97 7.43
C ASN A 43 10.04 -10.13 7.78
N HIS A 44 9.14 -10.70 8.61
CA HIS A 44 7.94 -10.02 9.08
C HIS A 44 7.87 -9.96 10.60
N VAL A 45 7.24 -8.92 11.09
CA VAL A 45 6.87 -8.72 12.50
C VAL A 45 5.36 -8.80 12.65
N PHE A 46 4.88 -9.62 13.59
CA PHE A 46 3.47 -9.65 13.95
C PHE A 46 3.14 -8.42 14.81
N VAL A 47 2.16 -7.63 14.39
CA VAL A 47 1.78 -6.37 15.05
C VAL A 47 0.38 -6.40 15.68
N GLY A 48 -0.41 -7.46 15.44
CA GLY A 48 -1.74 -7.61 16.02
C GLY A 48 -2.74 -8.29 15.08
N ASN A 49 -4.01 -8.31 15.48
CA ASN A 49 -5.11 -8.78 14.62
C ASN A 49 -6.09 -7.63 14.38
N THR A 50 -6.65 -7.58 13.17
CA THR A 50 -7.76 -6.66 12.88
C THR A 50 -9.05 -7.12 13.57
N SER A 51 -10.06 -6.25 13.56
CA SER A 51 -11.40 -6.59 14.08
C SER A 51 -12.06 -7.77 13.36
N ASN A 52 -11.63 -8.07 12.14
CA ASN A 52 -12.07 -9.23 11.33
C ASN A 52 -11.17 -10.45 11.51
N ASN A 53 -10.32 -10.48 12.55
CA ASN A 53 -9.36 -11.56 12.84
C ASN A 53 -8.38 -11.84 11.69
N VAL A 54 -7.91 -10.79 11.02
CA VAL A 54 -6.78 -10.87 10.09
C VAL A 54 -5.49 -10.71 10.90
N PRO A 55 -4.59 -11.69 10.96
CA PRO A 55 -3.30 -11.52 11.61
C PRO A 55 -2.45 -10.57 10.76
N VAL A 56 -1.98 -9.49 11.35
CA VAL A 56 -1.18 -8.47 10.66
C VAL A 56 0.30 -8.73 10.92
N GLU A 57 0.99 -9.13 9.87
CA GLU A 57 2.44 -9.36 9.85
C GLU A 57 3.04 -8.45 8.78
N ILE A 58 3.84 -7.49 9.19
CA ILE A 58 4.43 -6.42 8.35
C ILE A 58 5.92 -6.67 8.16
N ASN A 59 6.44 -6.29 7.02
CA ASN A 59 7.88 -6.32 6.72
C ASN A 59 8.69 -5.66 7.85
N ALA A 60 9.70 -6.38 8.36
CA ALA A 60 10.47 -5.97 9.53
C ALA A 60 11.31 -4.71 9.26
N ASP A 61 11.81 -4.55 8.02
CA ASP A 61 12.59 -3.36 7.66
C ASP A 61 11.67 -2.12 7.69
N VAL A 62 10.44 -2.22 7.17
CA VAL A 62 9.44 -1.15 7.28
C VAL A 62 9.13 -0.84 8.75
N MET A 63 9.01 -1.86 9.60
CA MET A 63 8.76 -1.67 11.02
C MET A 63 9.91 -0.99 11.75
N SER A 64 11.15 -1.14 11.28
CA SER A 64 12.35 -0.54 11.90
C SER A 64 12.53 0.96 11.59
N ALA A 65 11.85 1.49 10.59
CA ALA A 65 11.94 2.91 10.24
C ALA A 65 11.26 3.80 11.29
N ASP A 66 11.90 4.92 11.65
CA ASP A 66 11.35 5.91 12.58
C ASP A 66 10.20 6.72 11.96
N TYR A 67 10.23 6.97 10.66
CA TYR A 67 9.20 7.69 9.92
C TYR A 67 8.87 6.99 8.60
N LYS A 68 7.59 6.77 8.36
CA LYS A 68 7.09 5.93 7.26
C LYS A 68 6.19 6.74 6.34
N ILE A 69 6.63 6.90 5.09
CA ILE A 69 5.86 7.54 4.03
C ILE A 69 5.46 6.49 3.00
N ALA A 70 4.19 6.41 2.67
CA ALA A 70 3.73 5.55 1.58
C ALA A 70 3.31 6.40 0.37
N ILE A 71 3.78 6.02 -0.82
CA ILE A 71 3.48 6.69 -2.09
C ILE A 71 2.78 5.70 -3.02
N GLY A 72 1.69 6.12 -3.63
CA GLY A 72 0.91 5.25 -4.51
C GLY A 72 0.04 6.00 -5.51
N THR A 73 -0.96 5.28 -6.01
CA THR A 73 -1.96 5.83 -6.94
C THR A 73 -3.35 5.37 -6.54
N THR A 74 -4.33 6.26 -6.68
CA THR A 74 -5.74 5.94 -6.45
C THR A 74 -6.46 5.75 -7.78
N MET A 75 -7.10 4.59 -7.91
CA MET A 75 -8.00 4.21 -9.01
C MET A 75 -9.05 3.23 -8.51
N ALA A 76 -10.16 3.07 -9.20
CA ALA A 76 -11.20 2.11 -8.84
C ALA A 76 -10.65 0.67 -8.79
N HIS A 77 -11.08 -0.11 -7.80
CA HIS A 77 -10.61 -1.48 -7.55
C HIS A 77 -11.76 -2.39 -7.12
N SER A 78 -11.78 -3.62 -7.63
CA SER A 78 -12.89 -4.58 -7.50
C SER A 78 -13.34 -4.86 -6.07
N TYR A 79 -12.40 -5.12 -5.16
CA TYR A 79 -12.70 -5.58 -3.79
C TYR A 79 -12.36 -4.57 -2.70
N TYR A 80 -11.38 -3.70 -2.93
CA TYR A 80 -11.02 -2.62 -2.02
C TYR A 80 -11.79 -1.31 -2.29
N GLY A 81 -12.64 -1.31 -3.35
CA GLY A 81 -13.31 -0.11 -3.83
C GLY A 81 -12.39 0.78 -4.65
N PHE A 82 -11.28 1.19 -4.05
CA PHE A 82 -10.19 1.93 -4.70
C PHE A 82 -8.83 1.32 -4.34
N SER A 83 -7.81 1.52 -5.17
CA SER A 83 -6.40 1.37 -4.78
C SER A 83 -5.98 2.57 -3.92
N GLY A 84 -4.70 2.72 -3.63
CA GLY A 84 -4.20 3.83 -2.80
C GLY A 84 -4.50 3.67 -1.30
N GLY A 85 -4.25 4.73 -0.53
CA GLY A 85 -4.40 4.72 0.91
C GLY A 85 -3.58 3.61 1.58
N ALA A 86 -4.16 2.97 2.57
CA ALA A 86 -3.57 1.87 3.34
C ALA A 86 -3.27 0.60 2.52
N LYS A 87 -3.69 0.52 1.25
CA LYS A 87 -3.41 -0.65 0.41
C LYS A 87 -1.92 -0.85 0.12
N CYS A 88 -1.09 0.18 0.23
CA CYS A 88 0.37 0.06 0.21
C CYS A 88 0.90 -0.78 1.38
N ILE A 89 0.14 -0.93 2.46
CA ILE A 89 0.51 -1.69 3.65
C ILE A 89 -0.07 -3.10 3.57
N LEU A 90 -1.38 -3.23 3.42
CA LEU A 90 -2.04 -4.51 3.19
C LEU A 90 -2.80 -4.46 1.85
N PRO A 91 -2.33 -5.15 0.83
CA PRO A 91 -1.30 -6.22 0.80
C PRO A 91 0.16 -5.77 0.68
N GLY A 92 0.46 -4.52 0.37
CA GLY A 92 1.73 -4.05 -0.19
C GLY A 92 3.01 -4.55 0.49
N VAL A 93 3.12 -4.43 1.82
CA VAL A 93 4.29 -4.85 2.62
C VAL A 93 3.93 -5.86 3.72
N SER A 94 2.82 -6.57 3.53
CA SER A 94 2.33 -7.60 4.45
C SER A 94 2.77 -9.00 4.04
N SER A 95 2.80 -9.94 5.01
CA SER A 95 3.11 -11.36 4.75
C SER A 95 2.04 -12.06 3.90
N LEU A 96 2.42 -13.16 3.27
CA LEU A 96 1.47 -14.01 2.54
C LEU A 96 0.30 -14.45 3.43
N ARG A 97 0.56 -14.80 4.70
CA ARG A 97 -0.46 -15.22 5.66
C ARG A 97 -1.51 -14.11 5.89
N THR A 98 -1.06 -12.88 6.10
CA THR A 98 -1.92 -11.70 6.25
C THR A 98 -2.76 -11.48 5.00
N ILE A 99 -2.11 -11.50 3.83
CA ILE A 99 -2.76 -11.28 2.54
C ILE A 99 -3.82 -12.35 2.26
N MET A 100 -3.48 -13.63 2.42
CA MET A 100 -4.42 -14.74 2.18
C MET A 100 -5.65 -14.62 3.08
N ARG A 101 -5.46 -14.28 4.37
CA ARG A 101 -6.59 -14.13 5.29
C ARG A 101 -7.48 -12.93 4.91
N ASN A 102 -6.92 -11.78 4.59
CA ASN A 102 -7.69 -10.63 4.12
C ASN A 102 -8.40 -10.93 2.78
N HIS A 103 -7.69 -11.53 1.82
CA HIS A 103 -8.27 -11.86 0.51
C HIS A 103 -9.29 -13.00 0.56
N SER A 104 -9.37 -13.78 1.64
CA SER A 104 -10.45 -14.77 1.80
C SER A 104 -11.85 -14.12 1.82
N PHE A 105 -11.96 -12.85 2.14
CA PHE A 105 -13.23 -12.11 2.09
C PHE A 105 -13.76 -11.90 0.67
N THR A 106 -12.93 -12.02 -0.37
CA THR A 106 -13.40 -11.93 -1.77
C THR A 106 -14.43 -12.99 -2.13
N THR A 107 -14.45 -14.11 -1.40
CA THR A 107 -15.44 -15.18 -1.61
C THR A 107 -16.79 -14.90 -0.96
N THR A 108 -16.87 -13.92 -0.05
CA THR A 108 -18.06 -13.62 0.75
C THR A 108 -18.56 -12.20 0.56
N THR A 109 -17.75 -11.34 -0.08
CA THR A 109 -18.11 -9.95 -0.35
C THR A 109 -18.49 -9.76 -1.80
N GLU A 110 -19.50 -8.93 -2.03
CA GLU A 110 -19.88 -8.50 -3.38
C GLU A 110 -18.78 -7.65 -4.02
N PHE A 111 -18.86 -7.55 -5.35
CA PHE A 111 -18.00 -6.66 -6.12
C PHE A 111 -18.29 -5.20 -5.73
N ASN A 112 -17.28 -4.50 -5.22
CA ASN A 112 -17.43 -3.17 -4.58
C ASN A 112 -16.60 -2.08 -5.27
N MET A 113 -16.43 -2.15 -6.59
CA MET A 113 -15.69 -1.13 -7.34
C MET A 113 -16.26 0.27 -7.07
N GLY A 114 -15.42 1.19 -6.68
CA GLY A 114 -15.81 2.58 -6.38
C GLY A 114 -16.41 2.79 -4.98
N ASN A 115 -16.56 1.74 -4.16
CA ASN A 115 -17.00 1.89 -2.77
C ASN A 115 -15.79 1.99 -1.83
N PRO A 116 -15.52 3.14 -1.18
CA PRO A 116 -14.38 3.29 -0.27
C PRO A 116 -14.54 2.53 1.06
N HIS A 117 -15.73 1.98 1.36
CA HIS A 117 -16.05 1.34 2.62
C HIS A 117 -16.22 -0.18 2.46
N THR A 118 -15.11 -0.90 2.27
CA THR A 118 -15.13 -2.37 2.16
C THR A 118 -14.46 -3.02 3.37
N LEU A 119 -14.82 -4.29 3.67
CA LEU A 119 -14.17 -5.04 4.76
C LEU A 119 -12.66 -5.14 4.55
N MET A 120 -12.24 -5.41 3.31
CA MET A 120 -10.82 -5.55 2.98
C MET A 120 -10.05 -4.25 3.18
N ARG A 121 -10.66 -3.11 2.85
CA ARG A 121 -10.07 -1.79 3.10
C ARG A 121 -10.00 -1.49 4.60
N SER A 122 -11.04 -1.76 5.35
CA SER A 122 -11.05 -1.58 6.80
C SER A 122 -9.90 -2.35 7.49
N ASP A 123 -9.62 -3.58 7.05
CA ASP A 123 -8.46 -4.33 7.56
C ASP A 123 -7.12 -3.68 7.16
N ALA A 124 -7.02 -3.16 5.94
CA ALA A 124 -5.81 -2.48 5.49
C ALA A 124 -5.55 -1.19 6.30
N GLU A 125 -6.60 -0.42 6.59
CA GLU A 125 -6.52 0.79 7.44
C GLU A 125 -6.10 0.45 8.86
N GLN A 126 -6.65 -0.62 9.45
CA GLN A 126 -6.23 -1.10 10.75
C GLN A 126 -4.76 -1.57 10.74
N ALA A 127 -4.33 -2.27 9.70
CA ALA A 127 -2.93 -2.69 9.54
C ALA A 127 -1.99 -1.48 9.44
N ALA A 128 -2.36 -0.44 8.69
CA ALA A 128 -1.59 0.79 8.58
C ALA A 128 -1.48 1.55 9.91
N ARG A 129 -2.56 1.59 10.71
CA ARG A 129 -2.52 2.15 12.07
C ARG A 129 -1.59 1.36 12.99
N MET A 130 -1.68 0.02 12.98
CA MET A 130 -0.83 -0.86 13.81
C MET A 130 0.65 -0.74 13.43
N MET A 131 0.94 -0.55 12.16
CA MET A 131 2.29 -0.31 11.65
C MET A 131 2.83 1.07 12.03
N GLY A 132 1.96 2.06 12.21
CA GLY A 132 2.33 3.46 12.40
C GLY A 132 2.73 4.12 11.08
N LEU A 133 1.83 4.14 10.07
CA LEU A 133 2.03 4.90 8.85
C LEU A 133 1.88 6.40 9.16
N ASP A 134 2.95 7.17 8.94
CA ASP A 134 2.99 8.59 9.32
C ASP A 134 2.43 9.52 8.24
N PHE A 135 2.67 9.20 6.97
CA PHE A 135 2.26 10.06 5.86
C PHE A 135 1.94 9.27 4.59
N LYS A 136 0.93 9.71 3.87
CA LYS A 136 0.50 9.10 2.60
C LYS A 136 0.46 10.12 1.49
N ILE A 137 0.88 9.69 0.29
CA ILE A 137 0.75 10.45 -0.96
C ILE A 137 0.16 9.54 -2.00
N ASP A 138 -0.95 9.94 -2.62
CA ASP A 138 -1.53 9.26 -3.77
C ASP A 138 -1.70 10.19 -4.96
N ALA A 139 -1.32 9.70 -6.13
CA ALA A 139 -1.57 10.36 -7.41
C ALA A 139 -2.83 9.78 -8.07
N ILE A 140 -3.59 10.62 -8.74
CA ILE A 140 -4.60 10.20 -9.70
C ILE A 140 -4.06 10.42 -11.10
N LEU A 141 -4.16 9.39 -11.94
CA LEU A 141 -3.63 9.39 -13.29
C LEU A 141 -4.76 9.39 -14.32
N ASN A 142 -4.56 10.10 -15.43
CA ASN A 142 -5.43 10.00 -16.60
C ASN A 142 -5.12 8.76 -17.45
N GLY A 143 -5.88 8.55 -18.54
CA GLY A 143 -5.67 7.43 -19.47
C GLY A 143 -4.31 7.41 -20.20
N HIS A 144 -3.54 8.48 -20.11
CA HIS A 144 -2.16 8.58 -20.64
C HIS A 144 -1.08 8.44 -19.57
N ALA A 145 -1.46 7.96 -18.35
CA ALA A 145 -0.59 7.81 -17.18
C ALA A 145 0.07 9.13 -16.71
N GLN A 146 -0.57 10.28 -16.98
CA GLN A 146 -0.15 11.58 -16.49
C GLN A 146 -0.85 11.90 -15.17
N ILE A 147 -0.16 12.53 -14.24
CA ILE A 147 -0.73 12.94 -12.96
C ILE A 147 -1.75 14.07 -13.20
N CYS A 148 -3.01 13.80 -12.83
CA CYS A 148 -4.09 14.79 -12.84
C CYS A 148 -4.20 15.53 -11.52
N ASN A 149 -4.01 14.81 -10.40
CA ASN A 149 -4.09 15.38 -9.07
C ASN A 149 -3.21 14.59 -8.09
N LEU A 150 -2.86 15.24 -6.97
CA LEU A 150 -2.13 14.65 -5.86
C LEU A 150 -2.89 14.91 -4.56
N PHE A 151 -3.03 13.85 -3.76
CA PHE A 151 -3.58 13.91 -2.43
C PHE A 151 -2.50 13.47 -1.44
N ALA A 152 -2.39 14.16 -0.31
CA ALA A 152 -1.35 13.88 0.66
C ALA A 152 -1.79 14.23 2.08
N GLY A 153 -1.35 13.44 3.06
CA GLY A 153 -1.64 13.66 4.48
C GLY A 153 -1.81 12.37 5.27
N ASP A 154 -2.71 12.40 6.23
CA ASP A 154 -3.19 11.20 6.92
C ASP A 154 -3.85 10.25 5.92
N PHE A 155 -3.50 8.96 5.97
CA PHE A 155 -3.89 7.98 4.95
C PHE A 155 -5.40 7.70 4.87
N GLU A 156 -6.15 7.95 5.97
CA GLU A 156 -7.61 7.78 5.98
C GLU A 156 -8.32 9.00 5.41
N ALA A 157 -7.88 10.20 5.78
CA ALA A 157 -8.41 11.44 5.23
C ALA A 157 -8.04 11.61 3.75
N GLU A 158 -6.78 11.31 3.42
CA GLU A 158 -6.26 11.38 2.05
C GLU A 158 -7.08 10.54 1.09
N ILE A 159 -7.30 9.25 1.39
CA ILE A 159 -8.00 8.34 0.49
C ILE A 159 -9.49 8.71 0.30
N GLN A 160 -10.15 9.31 1.29
CA GLN A 160 -11.53 9.78 1.12
C GLN A 160 -11.61 10.90 0.08
N HIS A 161 -10.67 11.85 0.11
CA HIS A 161 -10.60 12.92 -0.88
C HIS A 161 -10.20 12.40 -2.26
N ALA A 162 -9.20 11.52 -2.33
CA ALA A 162 -8.75 10.92 -3.57
C ALA A 162 -9.84 10.05 -4.24
N ALA A 163 -10.59 9.27 -3.45
CA ALA A 163 -11.70 8.45 -3.94
C ALA A 163 -12.87 9.31 -4.44
N ALA A 164 -13.20 10.38 -3.73
CA ALA A 164 -14.26 11.31 -4.16
C ALA A 164 -13.91 11.95 -5.51
N TYR A 165 -12.67 12.42 -5.68
CA TYR A 165 -12.19 12.98 -6.94
C TYR A 165 -12.16 11.96 -8.08
N ALA A 166 -11.75 10.71 -7.77
CA ALA A 166 -11.66 9.64 -8.79
C ALA A 166 -13.03 9.11 -9.23
N ALA A 167 -14.11 9.46 -8.52
CA ALA A 167 -15.48 9.06 -8.84
C ALA A 167 -16.19 10.06 -9.78
N GLU A 168 -15.63 11.25 -9.99
CA GLU A 168 -16.12 12.28 -10.93
C GLU A 168 -15.67 12.02 -12.37
#